data_d5515861aad2dae55d997966cc587bd3
#
_entry.id   d5515861aad2dae55d997966cc587bd3
#
_cell.length_a   1.000
_cell.length_b   1.000
_cell.length_c   1.000
_cell.angle_alpha   90.00
_cell.angle_beta   90.00
_cell.angle_gamma   90.00
#
_symmetry.space_group_name_H-M   'P 1'
#
loop_
_entity.id
_entity.type
_entity.pdbx_description
1 polymer ?
#
loop_
_entity_poly.entity_id
_entity_poly.type
_entity_poly.pdbx_seq_one_letter_code
_entity_poly.pdbx_strand_id
1 'polypeptide(L)'
;MLFGKNKKKQIIFFTIALAAMTISVFTSCNNEDTKIENQTSEPTLPAPQNLIYTVINAYPHDTAAFTQGLEWYDGKLLESTGLYGKSSLRQVELTTGKSNKQIKQDKEIFSEGITVLRDTLYQLSWENHLVFLYDPKTFKMLGTKNWNYQGWGITNDGQSIIISDGSDKLYFVDPSTFQVKNIMSVKDHMGPVNNLNELEMIEGYIYANRWQYDYILKIDPQNGNVIATIDLTDILRKNSKSDLSYLSQNNSTAQINGAVLNGIAYNASKKSIFITGKLWPDIFEIKLQ
;
A
#
# COMPACT_ATOMS: atom_id res chain seq x y z
N MET A 1 -47.57 -38.26 20.29
CA MET A 1 -47.49 -38.98 19.00
C MET A 1 -46.13 -38.59 18.42
N LEU A 2 -45.06 -39.32 18.74
CA LEU A 2 -44.48 -40.48 18.06
C LEU A 2 -44.38 -40.28 16.53
N PHE A 3 -43.17 -40.05 16.00
CA PHE A 3 -42.46 -41.00 15.15
C PHE A 3 -41.04 -40.48 14.87
N GLY A 4 -40.08 -41.24 15.32
CA GLY A 4 -38.67 -41.14 14.99
C GLY A 4 -38.36 -41.80 13.64
N LYS A 5 -37.28 -41.43 13.03
CA LYS A 5 -36.59 -42.26 12.02
C LYS A 5 -35.06 -42.18 12.19
N ASN A 6 -34.52 -43.30 12.63
CA ASN A 6 -33.13 -43.69 12.58
C ASN A 6 -32.58 -43.67 11.14
N LYS A 7 -31.39 -43.12 10.93
CA LYS A 7 -30.54 -43.43 9.78
C LYS A 7 -29.25 -44.12 10.24
N LYS A 8 -29.11 -45.36 9.77
CA LYS A 8 -28.01 -46.31 10.00
C LYS A 8 -26.73 -45.77 9.34
N LYS A 9 -25.61 -45.88 10.09
CA LYS A 9 -24.25 -45.77 9.58
C LYS A 9 -23.92 -47.04 8.78
N GLN A 10 -23.50 -46.90 7.53
CA GLN A 10 -22.83 -47.96 6.78
C GLN A 10 -21.33 -47.82 6.94
N ILE A 11 -20.71 -48.85 7.50
CA ILE A 11 -19.26 -49.03 7.55
C ILE A 11 -18.86 -49.87 6.34
N ILE A 12 -18.03 -49.33 5.47
CA ILE A 12 -17.44 -50.05 4.34
C ILE A 12 -16.05 -50.53 4.76
N PHE A 13 -15.86 -51.84 4.87
CA PHE A 13 -14.57 -52.48 5.03
C PHE A 13 -13.87 -52.56 3.68
N PHE A 14 -12.67 -52.02 3.53
CA PHE A 14 -11.78 -52.28 2.41
C PHE A 14 -10.80 -53.36 2.81
N THR A 15 -10.90 -54.53 2.16
CA THR A 15 -9.96 -55.67 2.25
C THR A 15 -8.72 -55.35 1.39
N ILE A 16 -7.56 -55.43 2.06
CA ILE A 16 -6.24 -55.32 1.42
C ILE A 16 -5.89 -56.70 0.82
N ALA A 17 -5.76 -56.79 -0.51
CA ALA A 17 -5.19 -57.91 -1.20
C ALA A 17 -3.67 -57.71 -1.37
N LEU A 18 -2.90 -58.58 -0.73
CA LEU A 18 -1.43 -58.64 -0.83
C LEU A 18 -1.04 -59.49 -2.04
N ALA A 19 -0.50 -58.85 -3.10
CA ALA A 19 0.08 -59.52 -4.26
C ALA A 19 1.61 -59.48 -4.12
N ALA A 20 2.21 -60.67 -3.90
CA ALA A 20 3.65 -60.83 -3.97
C ALA A 20 4.12 -60.84 -5.44
N MET A 21 5.01 -59.93 -5.81
CA MET A 21 5.64 -59.87 -7.12
C MET A 21 7.13 -60.15 -6.99
N THR A 22 7.56 -61.20 -7.62
CA THR A 22 8.93 -61.74 -7.71
C THR A 22 9.84 -60.77 -8.46
N ILE A 23 10.99 -60.45 -7.84
CA ILE A 23 12.05 -59.63 -8.40
C ILE A 23 12.85 -60.50 -9.40
N SER A 24 12.82 -60.11 -10.70
CA SER A 24 13.79 -60.57 -11.70
C SER A 24 14.83 -59.48 -11.91
N VAL A 25 16.05 -59.78 -11.47
CA VAL A 25 17.22 -58.91 -11.69
C VAL A 25 17.71 -59.12 -13.12
N PHE A 26 17.53 -58.10 -13.97
CA PHE A 26 18.27 -57.98 -15.22
C PHE A 26 19.33 -56.89 -15.05
N THR A 27 20.59 -57.29 -14.96
CA THR A 27 21.73 -56.40 -15.10
C THR A 27 21.90 -56.13 -16.61
N SER A 28 21.56 -54.94 -17.01
CA SER A 28 21.97 -54.40 -18.32
C SER A 28 22.80 -53.15 -18.05
N CYS A 29 24.11 -53.25 -18.29
CA CYS A 29 24.99 -52.10 -18.42
C CYS A 29 24.70 -51.38 -19.73
N ASN A 30 24.05 -50.23 -19.66
CA ASN A 30 24.09 -49.25 -20.75
C ASN A 30 24.65 -47.96 -20.19
N ASN A 31 25.82 -47.59 -20.67
CA ASN A 31 26.35 -46.22 -20.56
C ASN A 31 25.46 -45.31 -21.41
N GLU A 32 24.50 -44.66 -20.78
CA GLU A 32 23.87 -43.47 -21.34
C GLU A 32 24.52 -42.26 -20.68
N ASP A 33 25.21 -41.48 -21.52
CA ASP A 33 25.66 -40.13 -21.19
C ASP A 33 24.45 -39.31 -20.72
N THR A 34 24.31 -39.18 -19.44
CA THR A 34 23.36 -38.22 -18.85
C THR A 34 23.83 -36.83 -19.28
N LYS A 35 23.22 -36.30 -20.35
CA LYS A 35 23.23 -34.85 -20.60
C LYS A 35 22.65 -34.18 -19.38
N ILE A 36 23.51 -33.54 -18.59
CA ILE A 36 23.11 -32.56 -17.60
C ILE A 36 22.48 -31.43 -18.43
N GLU A 37 21.15 -31.42 -18.51
CA GLU A 37 20.44 -30.25 -18.95
C GLU A 37 20.81 -29.14 -17.93
N ASN A 38 21.64 -28.21 -18.39
CA ASN A 38 21.82 -26.95 -17.72
C ASN A 38 20.42 -26.32 -17.61
N GLN A 39 19.77 -26.50 -16.46
CA GLN A 39 18.67 -25.63 -16.08
C GLN A 39 19.27 -24.22 -16.01
N THR A 40 19.04 -23.44 -17.04
CA THR A 40 19.22 -22.00 -17.01
C THR A 40 18.26 -21.50 -15.94
N SER A 41 18.79 -21.28 -14.73
CA SER A 41 18.05 -20.59 -13.68
C SER A 41 17.59 -19.27 -14.29
N GLU A 42 16.28 -19.03 -14.32
CA GLU A 42 15.76 -17.72 -14.65
C GLU A 42 16.49 -16.67 -13.79
N PRO A 43 16.86 -15.51 -14.36
CA PRO A 43 17.57 -14.50 -13.62
C PRO A 43 16.69 -14.06 -12.42
N THR A 44 17.11 -14.42 -11.23
CA THR A 44 16.43 -14.00 -10.00
C THR A 44 16.56 -12.49 -9.87
N LEU A 45 15.45 -11.81 -9.51
CA LEU A 45 15.48 -10.38 -9.24
C LEU A 45 16.51 -10.10 -8.12
N PRO A 46 17.32 -9.04 -8.26
CA PRO A 46 18.22 -8.64 -7.18
C PRO A 46 17.40 -8.15 -5.97
N ALA A 47 17.94 -8.32 -4.77
CA ALA A 47 17.37 -7.72 -3.57
C ALA A 47 17.30 -6.19 -3.71
N PRO A 48 16.20 -5.54 -3.26
CA PRO A 48 16.07 -4.09 -3.30
C PRO A 48 17.20 -3.38 -2.55
N GLN A 49 17.69 -2.26 -3.09
CA GLN A 49 18.69 -1.42 -2.42
C GLN A 49 18.06 -0.69 -1.23
N ASN A 50 18.80 -0.48 -0.15
CA ASN A 50 18.35 0.42 0.92
C ASN A 50 18.80 1.84 0.62
N LEU A 51 17.84 2.76 0.41
CA LEU A 51 18.10 4.18 0.18
C LEU A 51 18.36 4.88 1.52
N ILE A 52 19.41 5.66 1.55
CA ILE A 52 19.77 6.48 2.72
C ILE A 52 19.05 7.82 2.63
N TYR A 53 18.54 8.30 3.76
CA TYR A 53 17.88 9.60 3.85
C TYR A 53 18.42 10.44 5.00
N THR A 54 18.15 11.74 4.93
CA THR A 54 18.39 12.69 6.01
C THR A 54 17.06 13.35 6.38
N VAL A 55 16.73 13.38 7.68
CA VAL A 55 15.60 14.16 8.20
C VAL A 55 15.97 15.63 8.22
N ILE A 56 15.27 16.44 7.45
CA ILE A 56 15.48 17.89 7.35
C ILE A 56 14.70 18.62 8.44
N ASN A 57 13.44 18.21 8.66
CA ASN A 57 12.54 18.76 9.66
C ASN A 57 11.57 17.72 10.19
N ALA A 58 11.07 17.97 11.40
CA ALA A 58 9.88 17.36 11.96
C ALA A 58 8.88 18.46 12.27
N TYR A 59 7.71 18.38 11.68
CA TYR A 59 6.58 19.30 11.85
C TYR A 59 5.50 18.66 12.71
N PRO A 60 4.75 19.42 13.50
CA PRO A 60 3.64 18.88 14.26
C PRO A 60 2.55 18.32 13.32
N HIS A 61 1.88 17.26 13.76
CA HIS A 61 0.76 16.65 13.07
C HIS A 61 -0.40 16.38 14.02
N ASP A 62 -1.61 16.33 13.50
CA ASP A 62 -2.82 16.05 14.28
C ASP A 62 -2.89 14.56 14.65
N THR A 63 -2.70 14.23 15.92
CA THR A 63 -2.77 12.85 16.42
C THR A 63 -4.15 12.18 16.30
N ALA A 64 -5.19 12.93 15.92
CA ALA A 64 -6.49 12.38 15.57
C ALA A 64 -6.63 12.07 14.07
N ALA A 65 -5.62 12.42 13.26
CA ALA A 65 -5.60 12.15 11.83
C ALA A 65 -5.30 10.67 11.54
N PHE A 66 -6.28 9.95 11.07
CA PHE A 66 -6.06 8.60 10.51
C PHE A 66 -5.69 8.75 9.03
N THR A 67 -4.42 9.15 8.78
CA THR A 67 -3.92 9.52 7.46
C THR A 67 -4.02 8.35 6.47
N GLN A 68 -4.68 8.61 5.34
CA GLN A 68 -4.87 7.66 4.26
C GLN A 68 -4.27 8.14 2.94
N GLY A 69 -3.97 9.42 2.82
CA GLY A 69 -3.30 9.98 1.66
C GLY A 69 -2.69 11.33 1.95
N LEU A 70 -1.56 11.61 1.36
CA LEU A 70 -0.88 12.90 1.33
C LEU A 70 -0.64 13.34 -0.11
N GLU A 71 -0.64 14.65 -0.33
CA GLU A 71 -0.33 15.22 -1.65
C GLU A 71 0.29 16.61 -1.46
N TRP A 72 1.40 16.87 -2.12
CA TRP A 72 1.99 18.21 -2.17
C TRP A 72 1.53 18.96 -3.42
N TYR A 73 0.62 19.89 -3.25
CA TYR A 73 0.03 20.65 -4.36
C TYR A 73 0.10 22.15 -4.13
N ASP A 74 0.62 22.89 -5.11
CA ASP A 74 0.67 24.38 -5.14
C ASP A 74 1.25 24.99 -3.84
N GLY A 75 2.36 24.39 -3.35
CA GLY A 75 3.03 24.84 -2.12
C GLY A 75 2.33 24.49 -0.82
N LYS A 76 1.33 23.60 -0.84
CA LYS A 76 0.48 23.20 0.29
C LYS A 76 0.48 21.69 0.46
N LEU A 77 0.34 21.25 1.70
CA LEU A 77 0.13 19.84 2.01
C LEU A 77 -1.39 19.57 2.09
N LEU A 78 -1.87 18.69 1.25
CA LEU A 78 -3.22 18.15 1.28
C LEU A 78 -3.21 16.79 1.97
N GLU A 79 -4.24 16.48 2.73
CA GLU A 79 -4.35 15.23 3.46
C GLU A 79 -5.77 14.68 3.41
N SER A 80 -5.87 13.38 3.17
CA SER A 80 -7.08 12.59 3.31
C SER A 80 -6.99 11.76 4.58
N THR A 81 -8.03 11.81 5.41
CA THR A 81 -8.11 10.99 6.62
C THR A 81 -9.29 10.04 6.56
N GLY A 82 -9.10 8.82 7.05
CA GLY A 82 -10.12 7.78 7.12
C GLY A 82 -10.91 7.78 8.42
N LEU A 83 -11.59 6.68 8.67
CA LEU A 83 -12.52 6.32 9.73
C LEU A 83 -13.95 6.81 9.47
N TYR A 84 -14.90 5.88 9.61
CA TYR A 84 -16.33 6.18 9.50
C TYR A 84 -16.75 7.29 10.48
N GLY A 85 -17.47 8.28 9.98
CA GLY A 85 -17.89 9.45 10.76
C GLY A 85 -16.79 10.47 11.07
N LYS A 86 -15.53 10.21 10.65
CA LYS A 86 -14.38 11.11 10.87
C LYS A 86 -13.60 11.43 9.60
N SER A 87 -13.89 10.73 8.50
CA SER A 87 -13.22 10.92 7.21
C SER A 87 -13.28 12.36 6.73
N SER A 88 -12.16 12.85 6.21
CA SER A 88 -12.07 14.24 5.73
C SER A 88 -11.04 14.40 4.62
N LEU A 89 -11.22 15.45 3.83
CA LEU A 89 -10.19 16.04 2.97
C LEU A 89 -9.79 17.38 3.57
N ARG A 90 -8.49 17.65 3.74
CA ARG A 90 -8.01 18.84 4.41
C ARG A 90 -6.70 19.38 3.85
N GLN A 91 -6.49 20.68 4.02
CA GLN A 91 -5.23 21.36 3.79
C GLN A 91 -4.56 21.58 5.15
N VAL A 92 -3.34 21.08 5.30
CA VAL A 92 -2.59 21.11 6.56
C VAL A 92 -1.57 22.24 6.52
N GLU A 93 -1.54 23.06 7.57
CA GLU A 93 -0.49 24.03 7.83
C GLU A 93 0.69 23.35 8.53
N LEU A 94 1.82 23.20 7.83
CA LEU A 94 2.98 22.43 8.33
C LEU A 94 3.51 22.94 9.68
N THR A 95 3.55 24.26 9.86
CA THR A 95 4.14 24.83 11.08
C THR A 95 3.33 24.55 12.34
N THR A 96 2.04 24.28 12.21
CA THR A 96 1.12 24.09 13.32
C THR A 96 0.49 22.69 13.38
N GLY A 97 0.57 21.92 12.29
CA GLY A 97 -0.13 20.63 12.13
C GLY A 97 -1.65 20.76 12.04
N LYS A 98 -2.18 21.98 12.02
CA LYS A 98 -3.63 22.23 12.02
C LYS A 98 -4.16 22.33 10.58
N SER A 99 -5.39 21.89 10.40
CA SER A 99 -6.11 22.11 9.17
C SER A 99 -6.61 23.54 9.10
N ASN A 100 -6.22 24.29 8.08
CA ASN A 100 -6.74 25.64 7.79
C ASN A 100 -7.92 25.60 6.82
N LYS A 101 -8.17 24.47 6.18
CA LYS A 101 -9.31 24.20 5.31
C LYS A 101 -9.65 22.72 5.36
N GLN A 102 -10.92 22.40 5.52
CA GLN A 102 -11.39 21.01 5.64
C GLN A 102 -12.81 20.86 5.13
N ILE A 103 -13.07 19.72 4.47
CA ILE A 103 -14.41 19.17 4.27
C ILE A 103 -14.48 17.81 4.94
N LYS A 104 -15.62 17.49 5.58
CA LYS A 104 -15.91 16.18 6.16
C LYS A 104 -16.72 15.39 5.17
N GLN A 105 -16.47 14.08 5.13
CA GLN A 105 -17.28 13.14 4.37
C GLN A 105 -18.52 12.72 5.17
N ASP A 106 -19.50 12.15 4.46
CA ASP A 106 -20.64 11.51 5.11
C ASP A 106 -20.15 10.39 6.04
N LYS A 107 -20.92 10.14 7.10
CA LYS A 107 -20.52 9.19 8.17
C LYS A 107 -20.33 7.74 7.70
N GLU A 108 -20.96 7.38 6.58
CA GLU A 108 -20.86 6.07 5.94
C GLU A 108 -19.66 5.94 4.99
N ILE A 109 -18.89 7.03 4.79
CA ILE A 109 -17.72 7.04 3.93
C ILE A 109 -16.46 6.84 4.76
N PHE A 110 -15.67 5.85 4.37
CA PHE A 110 -14.28 5.72 4.80
C PHE A 110 -13.40 6.23 3.65
N SER A 111 -12.80 7.42 3.82
CA SER A 111 -11.92 8.00 2.81
C SER A 111 -10.53 7.37 2.86
N GLU A 112 -9.92 7.29 1.69
CA GLU A 112 -8.63 6.70 1.45
C GLU A 112 -7.69 7.68 0.75
N GLY A 113 -6.76 7.21 -0.07
CA GLY A 113 -5.74 8.00 -0.74
C GLY A 113 -6.27 9.17 -1.56
N ILE A 114 -5.40 10.15 -1.78
CA ILE A 114 -5.66 11.31 -2.66
C ILE A 114 -4.54 11.51 -3.65
N THR A 115 -4.86 12.11 -4.80
CA THR A 115 -3.87 12.66 -5.73
C THR A 115 -4.46 13.81 -6.53
N VAL A 116 -3.61 14.71 -7.03
CA VAL A 116 -4.03 15.80 -7.93
C VAL A 116 -3.46 15.55 -9.31
N LEU A 117 -4.34 15.31 -10.28
CA LEU A 117 -3.96 15.23 -11.68
C LEU A 117 -4.58 16.40 -12.44
N ARG A 118 -3.74 17.26 -13.04
CA ARG A 118 -4.16 18.50 -13.69
C ARG A 118 -4.90 19.40 -12.68
N ASP A 119 -6.15 19.76 -12.95
CA ASP A 119 -6.96 20.62 -12.07
C ASP A 119 -8.02 19.85 -11.27
N THR A 120 -7.80 18.57 -11.03
CA THR A 120 -8.75 17.71 -10.32
C THR A 120 -8.04 16.94 -9.21
N LEU A 121 -8.55 17.07 -7.99
CA LEU A 121 -8.19 16.21 -6.85
C LEU A 121 -9.13 15.00 -6.83
N TYR A 122 -8.55 13.84 -6.77
CA TYR A 122 -9.23 12.56 -6.64
C TYR A 122 -9.05 12.06 -5.20
N GLN A 123 -10.15 11.67 -4.55
CA GLN A 123 -10.14 11.04 -3.22
C GLN A 123 -10.86 9.71 -3.30
N LEU A 124 -10.18 8.62 -2.96
CA LEU A 124 -10.75 7.29 -2.91
C LEU A 124 -11.63 7.10 -1.68
N SER A 125 -12.55 6.13 -1.78
CA SER A 125 -13.19 5.50 -0.63
C SER A 125 -12.80 4.02 -0.57
N TRP A 126 -12.81 3.43 0.64
CA TRP A 126 -12.44 2.03 0.85
C TRP A 126 -13.41 1.06 0.16
N GLU A 127 -14.56 0.76 0.79
CA GLU A 127 -15.54 -0.22 0.30
C GLU A 127 -16.79 0.43 -0.29
N ASN A 128 -16.84 1.75 -0.32
CA ASN A 128 -17.98 2.47 -0.92
C ASN A 128 -17.93 2.46 -2.45
N HIS A 129 -16.81 2.01 -3.05
CA HIS A 129 -16.61 1.95 -4.50
C HIS A 129 -16.78 3.30 -5.22
N LEU A 130 -16.45 4.39 -4.51
CA LEU A 130 -16.55 5.76 -5.02
C LEU A 130 -15.19 6.43 -5.05
N VAL A 131 -15.03 7.29 -6.03
CA VAL A 131 -13.95 8.28 -6.10
C VAL A 131 -14.59 9.65 -6.17
N PHE A 132 -14.28 10.48 -5.21
CA PHE A 132 -14.76 11.86 -5.15
C PHE A 132 -13.80 12.76 -5.91
N LEU A 133 -14.34 13.67 -6.71
CA LEU A 133 -13.59 14.63 -7.49
C LEU A 133 -13.82 16.03 -6.95
N TYR A 134 -12.73 16.76 -6.71
CA TYR A 134 -12.78 18.12 -6.19
C TYR A 134 -11.89 19.07 -7.00
N ASP A 135 -12.24 20.33 -6.98
CA ASP A 135 -11.31 21.40 -7.26
C ASP A 135 -10.25 21.47 -6.14
N PRO A 136 -8.96 21.30 -6.43
CA PRO A 136 -7.95 21.17 -5.38
C PRO A 136 -7.72 22.46 -4.59
N LYS A 137 -8.06 23.64 -5.17
CA LYS A 137 -7.90 24.95 -4.51
C LYS A 137 -9.06 25.30 -3.62
N THR A 138 -10.28 24.96 -4.03
CA THR A 138 -11.51 25.34 -3.31
C THR A 138 -12.12 24.23 -2.49
N PHE A 139 -11.80 22.97 -2.78
CA PHE A 139 -12.45 21.74 -2.31
C PHE A 139 -13.93 21.65 -2.71
N LYS A 140 -14.33 22.42 -3.73
CA LYS A 140 -15.67 22.28 -4.31
C LYS A 140 -15.75 20.93 -5.00
N MET A 141 -16.79 20.16 -4.67
CA MET A 141 -17.06 18.89 -5.34
C MET A 141 -17.40 19.11 -6.80
N LEU A 142 -16.73 18.39 -7.69
CA LEU A 142 -16.92 18.39 -9.13
C LEU A 142 -17.77 17.21 -9.61
N GLY A 143 -17.81 16.12 -8.82
CA GLY A 143 -18.56 14.92 -9.15
C GLY A 143 -17.98 13.68 -8.47
N THR A 144 -18.41 12.53 -8.95
CA THR A 144 -17.90 11.22 -8.49
C THR A 144 -17.64 10.30 -9.69
N LYS A 145 -16.81 9.28 -9.47
CA LYS A 145 -16.61 8.15 -10.37
C LYS A 145 -16.84 6.86 -9.59
N ASN A 146 -17.19 5.78 -10.29
CA ASN A 146 -17.26 4.46 -9.70
C ASN A 146 -15.89 3.78 -9.79
N TRP A 147 -15.55 3.04 -8.72
CA TRP A 147 -14.37 2.21 -8.65
C TRP A 147 -14.77 0.79 -8.21
N ASN A 148 -14.46 -0.23 -9.01
CA ASN A 148 -15.00 -1.59 -8.80
C ASN A 148 -14.22 -2.43 -7.78
N TYR A 149 -13.12 -1.90 -7.24
CA TYR A 149 -12.25 -2.57 -6.26
C TYR A 149 -12.25 -1.79 -4.95
N GLN A 150 -11.57 -2.28 -3.93
CA GLN A 150 -11.23 -1.45 -2.78
C GLN A 150 -10.27 -0.34 -3.24
N GLY A 151 -10.44 0.85 -2.69
CA GLY A 151 -9.49 1.94 -2.90
C GLY A 151 -8.61 2.07 -1.67
N TRP A 152 -7.27 2.00 -1.83
CA TRP A 152 -6.32 2.23 -0.74
C TRP A 152 -5.48 3.48 -1.05
N GLY A 153 -4.36 3.32 -1.76
CA GLY A 153 -3.53 4.44 -2.21
C GLY A 153 -3.83 4.86 -3.64
N ILE A 154 -3.48 6.09 -3.98
CA ILE A 154 -3.63 6.64 -5.32
C ILE A 154 -2.53 7.65 -5.60
N THR A 155 -1.95 7.59 -6.79
CA THR A 155 -1.05 8.59 -7.35
C THR A 155 -1.30 8.75 -8.84
N ASN A 156 -0.46 9.49 -9.55
CA ASN A 156 -0.57 9.63 -10.99
C ASN A 156 0.80 9.82 -11.66
N ASP A 157 0.91 9.44 -12.93
CA ASP A 157 2.09 9.64 -13.78
C ASP A 157 1.98 10.85 -14.74
N GLY A 158 1.01 11.74 -14.51
CA GLY A 158 0.65 12.86 -15.38
C GLY A 158 -0.30 12.48 -16.53
N GLN A 159 -0.49 11.19 -16.80
CA GLN A 159 -1.37 10.68 -17.86
C GLN A 159 -2.45 9.74 -17.32
N SER A 160 -2.07 8.82 -16.44
CA SER A 160 -2.93 7.83 -15.81
C SER A 160 -3.00 8.06 -14.31
N ILE A 161 -4.13 7.74 -13.72
CA ILE A 161 -4.27 7.52 -12.29
C ILE A 161 -3.74 6.12 -11.97
N ILE A 162 -3.04 5.95 -10.84
CA ILE A 162 -2.49 4.67 -10.39
C ILE A 162 -3.05 4.39 -9.01
N ILE A 163 -3.71 3.24 -8.81
CA ILE A 163 -4.44 2.89 -7.59
C ILE A 163 -3.93 1.57 -7.03
N SER A 164 -3.75 1.48 -5.72
CA SER A 164 -3.56 0.24 -4.95
C SER A 164 -4.86 -0.20 -4.28
N ASP A 165 -4.98 -1.50 -3.97
CA ASP A 165 -6.15 -2.10 -3.32
C ASP A 165 -5.78 -3.00 -2.11
N GLY A 166 -4.55 -2.89 -1.62
CA GLY A 166 -4.01 -3.74 -0.56
C GLY A 166 -3.46 -5.09 -1.03
N SER A 167 -3.62 -5.46 -2.29
CA SER A 167 -2.95 -6.61 -2.89
C SER A 167 -1.54 -6.24 -3.38
N ASP A 168 -0.94 -7.10 -4.20
CA ASP A 168 0.28 -6.85 -4.95
C ASP A 168 0.05 -6.05 -6.24
N LYS A 169 -1.17 -5.57 -6.50
CA LYS A 169 -1.55 -4.96 -7.78
C LYS A 169 -1.58 -3.45 -7.73
N LEU A 170 -1.13 -2.84 -8.83
CA LEU A 170 -1.33 -1.44 -9.15
C LEU A 170 -2.17 -1.34 -10.42
N TYR A 171 -3.25 -0.58 -10.34
CA TYR A 171 -4.21 -0.38 -11.44
C TYR A 171 -3.93 0.94 -12.12
N PHE A 172 -3.59 0.91 -13.40
CA PHE A 172 -3.44 2.10 -14.23
C PHE A 172 -4.78 2.43 -14.88
N VAL A 173 -5.32 3.59 -14.55
CA VAL A 173 -6.70 4.00 -14.85
C VAL A 173 -6.71 5.23 -15.73
N ASP A 174 -7.58 5.24 -16.74
CA ASP A 174 -7.82 6.44 -17.55
C ASP A 174 -8.57 7.50 -16.72
N PRO A 175 -8.03 8.72 -16.55
CA PRO A 175 -8.66 9.72 -15.67
C PRO A 175 -10.00 10.24 -16.18
N SER A 176 -10.28 10.17 -17.48
CA SER A 176 -11.53 10.67 -18.09
C SER A 176 -12.67 9.68 -17.96
N THR A 177 -12.42 8.41 -18.30
CA THR A 177 -13.42 7.33 -18.27
C THR A 177 -13.45 6.56 -16.96
N PHE A 178 -12.38 6.63 -16.19
CA PHE A 178 -12.10 5.84 -14.98
C PHE A 178 -12.08 4.32 -15.23
N GLN A 179 -11.70 3.92 -16.45
CA GLN A 179 -11.54 2.53 -16.84
C GLN A 179 -10.09 2.07 -16.62
N VAL A 180 -9.91 0.84 -16.13
CA VAL A 180 -8.59 0.21 -15.99
C VAL A 180 -8.01 -0.05 -17.37
N LYS A 181 -6.82 0.50 -17.63
CA LYS A 181 -6.05 0.32 -18.88
C LYS A 181 -5.02 -0.78 -18.75
N ASN A 182 -4.44 -0.92 -17.56
CA ASN A 182 -3.42 -1.92 -17.26
C ASN A 182 -3.46 -2.29 -15.77
N ILE A 183 -3.04 -3.51 -15.45
CA ILE A 183 -2.82 -3.99 -14.09
C ILE A 183 -1.41 -4.52 -14.02
N MET A 184 -0.63 -4.03 -13.06
CA MET A 184 0.75 -4.43 -12.85
C MET A 184 0.89 -5.10 -11.48
N SER A 185 1.52 -6.28 -11.44
CA SER A 185 1.87 -6.94 -10.19
C SER A 185 3.21 -6.44 -9.68
N VAL A 186 3.26 -6.06 -8.41
CA VAL A 186 4.48 -5.61 -7.74
C VAL A 186 5.17 -6.81 -7.09
N LYS A 187 6.47 -6.93 -7.31
CA LYS A 187 7.27 -8.04 -6.79
C LYS A 187 8.69 -7.59 -6.43
N ASP A 188 9.30 -8.30 -5.53
CA ASP A 188 10.73 -8.23 -5.20
C ASP A 188 11.42 -9.58 -5.44
N HIS A 189 12.65 -9.74 -4.94
CA HIS A 189 13.41 -10.97 -5.04
C HIS A 189 12.81 -12.16 -4.25
N MET A 190 11.85 -11.90 -3.36
CA MET A 190 11.14 -12.91 -2.58
C MET A 190 9.78 -13.31 -3.20
N GLY A 191 9.30 -12.55 -4.20
CA GLY A 191 8.03 -12.79 -4.86
C GLY A 191 7.06 -11.60 -4.81
N PRO A 192 5.74 -11.82 -4.94
CA PRO A 192 4.72 -10.77 -4.91
C PRO A 192 4.71 -9.99 -3.60
N VAL A 193 4.57 -8.66 -3.67
CA VAL A 193 4.56 -7.75 -2.53
C VAL A 193 3.14 -7.24 -2.27
N ASN A 194 2.47 -7.86 -1.30
CA ASN A 194 1.12 -7.46 -0.88
C ASN A 194 1.12 -6.30 0.13
N ASN A 195 -0.08 -5.82 0.46
CA ASN A 195 -0.34 -4.72 1.41
C ASN A 195 0.14 -3.37 0.88
N LEU A 196 0.14 -3.18 -0.45
CA LEU A 196 0.40 -1.88 -1.05
C LEU A 196 -0.68 -0.91 -0.61
N ASN A 197 -0.27 0.24 -0.07
CA ASN A 197 -1.18 1.23 0.48
C ASN A 197 -0.94 2.58 -0.18
N GLU A 198 -0.69 3.61 0.58
CA GLU A 198 -0.51 4.96 0.09
C GLU A 198 0.63 5.04 -0.92
N LEU A 199 0.44 5.84 -1.98
CA LEU A 199 1.29 5.91 -3.16
C LEU A 199 1.68 7.34 -3.49
N GLU A 200 2.93 7.52 -3.95
CA GLU A 200 3.41 8.78 -4.50
C GLU A 200 4.31 8.57 -5.71
N MET A 201 4.13 9.39 -6.76
CA MET A 201 5.02 9.38 -7.94
C MET A 201 6.17 10.36 -7.74
N ILE A 202 7.40 9.84 -7.64
CA ILE A 202 8.60 10.65 -7.42
C ILE A 202 9.63 10.36 -8.52
N GLU A 203 9.93 11.37 -9.32
CA GLU A 203 10.97 11.32 -10.36
C GLU A 203 10.87 10.09 -11.28
N GLY A 204 9.64 9.71 -11.65
CA GLY A 204 9.36 8.61 -12.58
C GLY A 204 9.28 7.23 -11.93
N TYR A 205 9.35 7.12 -10.60
CA TYR A 205 9.16 5.89 -9.84
C TYR A 205 7.95 5.98 -8.92
N ILE A 206 7.29 4.86 -8.67
CA ILE A 206 6.21 4.78 -7.68
C ILE A 206 6.82 4.48 -6.32
N TYR A 207 6.55 5.34 -5.35
CA TYR A 207 6.84 5.09 -3.95
C TYR A 207 5.56 4.63 -3.27
N ALA A 208 5.64 3.57 -2.45
CA ALA A 208 4.47 2.97 -1.83
C ALA A 208 4.73 2.68 -0.35
N ASN A 209 3.80 3.09 0.51
CA ASN A 209 3.70 2.49 1.83
C ASN A 209 3.26 1.03 1.71
N ARG A 210 3.82 0.18 2.54
CA ARG A 210 3.34 -1.18 2.75
C ARG A 210 2.66 -1.26 4.12
N TRP A 211 1.37 -1.50 4.14
CA TRP A 211 0.59 -1.48 5.39
C TRP A 211 1.16 -2.44 6.43
N GLN A 212 1.32 -1.95 7.68
CA GLN A 212 1.95 -2.61 8.83
C GLN A 212 3.48 -2.79 8.73
N TYR A 213 4.15 -2.14 7.78
CA TYR A 213 5.60 -2.15 7.67
C TYR A 213 6.15 -0.73 7.81
N ASP A 214 7.33 -0.61 8.42
CA ASP A 214 7.99 0.68 8.69
C ASP A 214 9.01 1.03 7.60
N TYR A 215 8.70 0.73 6.34
CA TYR A 215 9.51 1.10 5.18
C TYR A 215 8.63 1.50 4.00
N ILE A 216 9.20 2.31 3.11
CA ILE A 216 8.63 2.69 1.83
C ILE A 216 9.31 1.91 0.73
N LEU A 217 8.54 1.40 -0.22
CA LEU A 217 9.01 0.74 -1.42
C LEU A 217 9.26 1.77 -2.53
N LYS A 218 10.32 1.58 -3.33
CA LYS A 218 10.52 2.24 -4.62
C LYS A 218 10.32 1.22 -5.72
N ILE A 219 9.32 1.44 -6.57
CA ILE A 219 8.83 0.50 -7.57
C ILE A 219 9.10 1.07 -8.97
N ASP A 220 9.64 0.26 -9.86
CA ASP A 220 9.76 0.59 -11.27
C ASP A 220 8.39 0.45 -11.97
N PRO A 221 7.79 1.53 -12.50
CA PRO A 221 6.47 1.49 -13.12
C PRO A 221 6.44 0.76 -14.47
N GLN A 222 7.58 0.38 -15.03
CA GLN A 222 7.65 -0.35 -16.30
C GLN A 222 7.40 -1.86 -16.11
N ASN A 223 7.76 -2.41 -14.94
CA ASN A 223 7.77 -3.86 -14.73
C ASN A 223 7.27 -4.31 -13.35
N GLY A 224 6.97 -3.40 -12.43
CA GLY A 224 6.49 -3.67 -11.08
C GLY A 224 7.57 -4.18 -10.11
N ASN A 225 8.83 -4.13 -10.49
CA ASN A 225 9.90 -4.60 -9.61
C ASN A 225 10.19 -3.57 -8.50
N VAL A 226 10.26 -4.02 -7.26
CA VAL A 226 10.79 -3.22 -6.16
C VAL A 226 12.30 -3.14 -6.32
N ILE A 227 12.81 -1.95 -6.63
CA ILE A 227 14.24 -1.72 -6.87
C ILE A 227 14.97 -1.18 -5.65
N ALA A 228 14.23 -0.54 -4.73
CA ALA A 228 14.81 -0.03 -3.49
C ALA A 228 13.75 0.09 -2.38
N THR A 229 14.22 0.29 -1.15
CA THR A 229 13.42 0.59 0.04
C THR A 229 14.00 1.76 0.81
N ILE A 230 13.16 2.44 1.59
CA ILE A 230 13.57 3.43 2.59
C ILE A 230 13.15 2.87 3.94
N ASP A 231 14.11 2.47 4.78
CA ASP A 231 13.86 1.97 6.13
C ASP A 231 13.57 3.14 7.09
N LEU A 232 12.37 3.16 7.67
CA LEU A 232 11.87 4.19 8.56
C LEU A 232 11.55 3.67 9.97
N THR A 233 12.01 2.45 10.30
CA THR A 233 11.70 1.73 11.55
C THR A 233 11.85 2.59 12.81
N ASP A 234 12.82 3.49 12.84
CA ASP A 234 13.11 4.31 14.03
C ASP A 234 12.79 5.80 13.84
N ILE A 235 12.15 6.20 12.74
CA ILE A 235 12.03 7.63 12.40
C ILE A 235 11.34 8.42 13.50
N LEU A 236 10.23 7.93 14.04
CA LEU A 236 9.53 8.54 15.18
C LEU A 236 10.45 8.63 16.39
N ARG A 237 10.99 7.51 16.85
CA ARG A 237 11.78 7.45 18.08
C ARG A 237 13.02 8.35 18.04
N LYS A 238 13.66 8.49 16.88
CA LYS A 238 14.90 9.26 16.73
C LYS A 238 14.66 10.74 16.45
N ASN A 239 13.54 11.11 15.84
CA ASN A 239 13.38 12.44 15.26
C ASN A 239 12.12 13.19 15.76
N SER A 240 11.19 12.52 16.43
CA SER A 240 10.01 13.19 16.99
C SER A 240 10.43 14.15 18.09
N LYS A 241 9.79 15.33 18.12
CA LYS A 241 9.85 16.30 19.20
C LYS A 241 8.62 16.23 20.12
N SER A 242 7.68 15.38 19.75
CA SER A 242 6.38 15.21 20.43
C SER A 242 6.47 14.13 21.50
N ASP A 243 5.54 14.16 22.45
CA ASP A 243 5.37 13.08 23.42
C ASP A 243 4.85 11.83 22.73
N LEU A 244 5.60 10.75 22.78
CA LEU A 244 5.26 9.45 22.20
C LEU A 244 4.66 8.47 23.22
N SER A 245 4.39 8.90 24.45
CA SER A 245 3.92 8.03 25.53
C SER A 245 2.61 7.30 25.20
N TYR A 246 1.72 7.94 24.43
CA TYR A 246 0.47 7.32 23.98
C TYR A 246 0.69 6.20 22.93
N LEU A 247 1.84 6.20 22.26
CA LEU A 247 2.25 5.12 21.33
C LEU A 247 2.89 3.95 22.08
N SER A 248 3.43 4.17 23.28
CA SER A 248 4.27 3.20 23.99
C SER A 248 3.50 2.25 24.93
N GLN A 249 2.22 2.44 25.14
CA GLN A 249 1.46 1.66 26.14
C GLN A 249 1.25 0.17 25.78
N ASN A 250 1.63 -0.27 24.60
CA ASN A 250 1.62 -1.69 24.21
C ASN A 250 2.79 -1.99 23.26
N ASN A 251 3.77 -2.64 23.71
CA ASN A 251 5.02 -3.24 23.24
C ASN A 251 5.33 -3.49 21.75
N SER A 252 4.71 -2.83 20.79
CA SER A 252 5.16 -2.80 19.40
C SER A 252 4.77 -1.47 18.74
N THR A 253 5.73 -0.73 18.26
CA THR A 253 5.54 0.59 17.64
C THR A 253 4.65 0.58 16.40
N ALA A 254 4.49 -0.56 15.74
CA ALA A 254 3.72 -0.70 14.51
C ALA A 254 2.24 -1.09 14.71
N GLN A 255 1.79 -1.47 15.91
CA GLN A 255 0.47 -2.08 16.08
C GLN A 255 -0.45 -1.38 17.09
N ILE A 256 -0.02 -0.27 17.67
CA ILE A 256 -0.82 0.39 18.68
C ILE A 256 -1.95 1.18 18.02
N ASN A 257 -3.17 0.69 18.15
CA ASN A 257 -4.40 1.36 17.71
C ASN A 257 -4.43 1.76 16.21
N GLY A 258 -3.66 1.08 15.35
CA GLY A 258 -3.57 1.41 13.93
C GLY A 258 -2.65 2.58 13.60
N ALA A 259 -1.79 3.01 14.54
CA ALA A 259 -0.80 4.07 14.34
C ALA A 259 0.42 3.53 13.53
N VAL A 260 0.24 3.37 12.23
CA VAL A 260 1.24 2.83 11.32
C VAL A 260 1.72 3.89 10.33
N LEU A 261 2.93 3.72 9.81
CA LEU A 261 3.46 4.51 8.70
C LEU A 261 2.46 4.53 7.53
N ASN A 262 2.03 5.69 7.11
CA ASN A 262 1.16 5.89 5.94
C ASN A 262 1.09 7.37 5.57
N GLY A 263 1.41 7.67 4.32
CA GLY A 263 1.39 9.02 3.77
C GLY A 263 2.77 9.45 3.26
N ILE A 264 2.85 9.73 1.96
CA ILE A 264 4.02 10.20 1.23
C ILE A 264 3.57 11.38 0.38
N ALA A 265 4.28 12.51 0.43
CA ALA A 265 4.05 13.63 -0.48
C ALA A 265 5.38 14.17 -0.97
N TYR A 266 5.48 14.53 -2.25
CA TYR A 266 6.73 14.98 -2.86
C TYR A 266 6.72 16.45 -3.25
N ASN A 267 7.62 17.23 -2.68
CA ASN A 267 7.88 18.60 -3.10
C ASN A 267 8.98 18.62 -4.16
N ALA A 268 8.60 18.62 -5.42
CA ALA A 268 9.53 18.60 -6.55
C ALA A 268 10.46 19.83 -6.59
N SER A 269 10.01 21.01 -6.15
CA SER A 269 10.84 22.22 -6.15
C SER A 269 11.98 22.19 -5.16
N LYS A 270 11.79 21.48 -4.03
CA LYS A 270 12.82 21.30 -2.97
C LYS A 270 13.50 19.93 -3.04
N LYS A 271 13.00 19.03 -3.87
CA LYS A 271 13.38 17.61 -3.91
C LYS A 271 13.34 16.99 -2.49
N SER A 272 12.27 17.27 -1.76
CA SER A 272 12.03 16.72 -0.43
C SER A 272 10.75 15.92 -0.38
N ILE A 273 10.75 14.89 0.46
CA ILE A 273 9.62 13.98 0.67
C ILE A 273 9.06 14.25 2.06
N PHE A 274 7.75 14.44 2.18
CA PHE A 274 7.04 14.49 3.44
C PHE A 274 6.48 13.12 3.76
N ILE A 275 6.67 12.65 4.99
CA ILE A 275 6.26 11.33 5.46
C ILE A 275 5.57 11.48 6.79
N THR A 276 4.46 10.77 6.97
CA THR A 276 3.77 10.67 8.26
C THR A 276 3.20 9.26 8.46
N GLY A 277 2.36 9.10 9.45
CA GLY A 277 1.61 7.88 9.71
C GLY A 277 0.23 8.18 10.29
N LYS A 278 -0.62 7.17 10.29
CA LYS A 278 -1.94 7.21 10.93
C LYS A 278 -1.77 7.54 12.40
N LEU A 279 -2.42 8.61 12.87
CA LEU A 279 -2.36 9.07 14.27
C LEU A 279 -0.96 9.47 14.75
N TRP A 280 0.01 9.65 13.86
CA TRP A 280 1.34 10.10 14.23
C TRP A 280 1.34 11.57 14.66
N PRO A 281 2.22 11.98 15.60
CA PRO A 281 2.30 13.36 16.07
C PRO A 281 3.15 14.25 15.18
N ASP A 282 3.86 13.68 14.20
CA ASP A 282 4.81 14.40 13.37
C ASP A 282 4.67 14.06 11.89
N ILE A 283 4.95 15.06 11.05
CA ILE A 283 5.25 14.95 9.63
C ILE A 283 6.75 15.19 9.47
N PHE A 284 7.47 14.23 8.89
CA PHE A 284 8.90 14.36 8.64
C PHE A 284 9.18 14.81 7.22
N GLU A 285 9.98 15.86 7.06
CA GLU A 285 10.57 16.23 5.77
C GLU A 285 11.92 15.57 5.64
N ILE A 286 12.09 14.72 4.64
CA ILE A 286 13.33 13.99 4.37
C ILE A 286 13.89 14.31 2.99
N LYS A 287 15.19 14.09 2.80
CA LYS A 287 15.85 14.04 1.48
C LYS A 287 16.60 12.72 1.34
N LEU A 288 16.48 12.12 0.16
CA LEU A 288 17.31 10.98 -0.24
C LEU A 288 18.72 11.46 -0.59
N GLN A 289 19.71 10.62 -0.30
CA GLN A 289 21.14 10.86 -0.59
C GLN A 289 21.54 10.20 -1.91
#